data_27b57eef876ddfc03bd6723c2bef3ddd
#
_entry.id   27b57eef876ddfc03bd6723c2bef3ddd
#
_cell.length_a   1.000
_cell.length_b   1.000
_cell.length_c   1.000
_cell.angle_alpha   90.00
_cell.angle_beta   90.00
_cell.angle_gamma   90.00
#
_symmetry.space_group_name_H-M   'P 1'
#
loop_
_entity.id
_entity.type
_entity.pdbx_description
1 polymer ?
#
loop_
_entity_poly.entity_id
_entity_poly.type
_entity_poly.pdbx_seq_one_letter_code
_entity_poly.pdbx_strand_id
1 'polypeptide(L)'
;IKRIRKSEMKTKEILNEILLENSSFEEALKGAKYTSQTEAIIQMLMGNNVFLSGPAGSGKSFVIKKYCDIVQSLNPNVSIYKTSTTGLSAINIGGQTIQSFSGMGIYKHTYEDYLKIPGIQYHGLYKGSLFKIKRSQILIIDEVSMLSARDLQFLVDRIKDIKKNLKYLQIIVSGDFTQLPPIATKKDLDNYGPDLAEFCYGTKAWEDLNFSTCYLDKIQRTSDKTLKKLLDEISLGNGV
;
A
#
# COMPACT_ATOMS: atom_id res chain seq x y z
N ILE A 1 4.12 25.65 6.84
CA ILE A 1 3.66 25.63 5.44
C ILE A 1 4.84 25.92 4.49
N LYS A 2 5.60 27.01 4.62
CA LYS A 2 6.78 27.32 3.76
C LYS A 2 7.90 26.27 3.86
N ARG A 3 8.17 25.70 5.05
CA ARG A 3 9.20 24.67 5.27
C ARG A 3 8.85 23.31 4.62
N ILE A 4 7.56 22.96 4.61
CA ILE A 4 7.04 21.72 4.03
C ILE A 4 7.08 21.79 2.50
N ARG A 5 6.63 22.90 1.88
CA ARG A 5 6.76 23.11 0.42
C ARG A 5 8.22 23.08 -0.07
N LYS A 6 9.16 23.57 0.74
CA LYS A 6 10.58 23.53 0.40
C LYS A 6 11.17 22.10 0.48
N SER A 7 10.63 21.24 1.36
CA SER A 7 10.97 19.82 1.45
C SER A 7 10.40 19.03 0.26
N GLU A 8 9.18 19.31 -0.16
CA GLU A 8 8.53 18.65 -1.33
C GLU A 8 9.20 19.03 -2.65
N MET A 9 9.50 20.32 -2.85
CA MET A 9 10.29 20.77 -4.00
C MET A 9 11.67 20.12 -4.02
N LYS A 10 12.34 20.07 -2.86
CA LYS A 10 13.67 19.46 -2.75
C LYS A 10 13.67 17.96 -3.04
N THR A 11 12.62 17.23 -2.69
CA THR A 11 12.50 15.81 -3.02
C THR A 11 12.27 15.60 -4.52
N LYS A 12 11.44 16.42 -5.17
CA LYS A 12 11.24 16.39 -6.62
C LYS A 12 12.48 16.84 -7.40
N GLU A 13 13.19 17.86 -6.93
CA GLU A 13 14.44 18.32 -7.51
C GLU A 13 15.54 17.27 -7.37
N ILE A 14 15.69 16.66 -6.20
CA ILE A 14 16.65 15.55 -5.98
C ILE A 14 16.29 14.33 -6.84
N LEU A 15 15.02 14.00 -6.98
CA LEU A 15 14.58 12.92 -7.86
C LEU A 15 14.88 13.22 -9.32
N ASN A 16 14.69 14.47 -9.77
CA ASN A 16 15.05 14.89 -11.12
C ASN A 16 16.57 14.90 -11.34
N GLU A 17 17.36 15.33 -10.36
CA GLU A 17 18.82 15.24 -10.40
C GLU A 17 19.30 13.79 -10.46
N ILE A 18 18.71 12.88 -9.66
CA ILE A 18 19.03 11.45 -9.67
C ILE A 18 18.63 10.80 -11.01
N LEU A 19 17.50 11.21 -11.60
CA LEU A 19 17.09 10.74 -12.93
C LEU A 19 17.97 11.29 -14.06
N LEU A 20 18.64 12.42 -13.85
CA LEU A 20 19.57 13.06 -14.78
C LEU A 20 21.02 12.55 -14.62
N GLU A 21 21.41 12.14 -13.40
CA GLU A 21 22.70 11.51 -13.11
C GLU A 21 22.60 9.98 -13.24
N ASN A 22 22.57 9.50 -14.49
CA ASN A 22 22.28 8.11 -14.86
C ASN A 22 23.10 7.01 -14.14
N SER A 23 24.28 7.27 -13.61
CA SER A 23 25.16 6.23 -13.08
C SER A 23 24.73 5.71 -11.69
N SER A 24 24.27 6.57 -10.80
CA SER A 24 23.83 6.17 -9.45
C SER A 24 22.44 5.53 -9.43
N PHE A 25 21.57 5.94 -10.36
CA PHE A 25 20.24 5.39 -10.52
C PHE A 25 20.26 3.98 -11.15
N GLU A 26 21.07 3.76 -12.18
CA GLU A 26 21.30 2.43 -12.75
C GLU A 26 21.89 1.47 -11.73
N GLU A 27 22.77 1.95 -10.86
CA GLU A 27 23.33 1.15 -9.76
C GLU A 27 22.30 0.82 -8.69
N ALA A 28 21.44 1.74 -8.32
CA ALA A 28 20.33 1.52 -7.40
C ALA A 28 19.29 0.54 -7.95
N LEU A 29 19.10 0.50 -9.28
CA LEU A 29 18.23 -0.43 -9.98
C LEU A 29 18.89 -1.79 -10.31
N LYS A 30 20.19 -1.97 -10.03
CA LYS A 30 20.85 -3.26 -10.23
C LYS A 30 20.05 -4.39 -9.57
N GLY A 31 19.57 -5.34 -10.38
CA GLY A 31 18.73 -6.45 -9.99
C GLY A 31 17.25 -6.32 -10.36
N ALA A 32 16.76 -5.15 -10.77
CA ALA A 32 15.47 -5.03 -11.44
C ALA A 32 15.63 -5.50 -12.89
N LYS A 33 15.40 -6.80 -13.12
CA LYS A 33 15.66 -7.46 -14.41
C LYS A 33 14.64 -7.15 -15.51
N TYR A 34 13.54 -6.46 -15.18
CA TYR A 34 12.41 -6.27 -16.07
C TYR A 34 11.97 -4.82 -16.10
N THR A 35 11.60 -4.34 -17.27
CA THR A 35 11.12 -2.97 -17.51
C THR A 35 9.97 -2.58 -16.57
N SER A 36 9.02 -3.50 -16.34
CA SER A 36 7.88 -3.27 -15.45
C SER A 36 8.27 -3.04 -13.98
N GLN A 37 9.31 -3.70 -13.46
CA GLN A 37 9.79 -3.47 -12.09
C GLN A 37 10.48 -2.11 -11.95
N THR A 38 11.31 -1.76 -12.92
CA THR A 38 11.99 -0.46 -12.98
C THR A 38 10.97 0.68 -13.07
N GLU A 39 10.00 0.54 -13.96
CA GLU A 39 8.94 1.53 -14.13
C GLU A 39 8.11 1.73 -12.85
N ALA A 40 7.76 0.65 -12.16
CA ALA A 40 7.07 0.72 -10.88
C ALA A 40 7.88 1.47 -9.82
N ILE A 41 9.20 1.20 -9.71
CA ILE A 41 10.09 1.93 -8.79
C ILE A 41 10.15 3.41 -9.15
N ILE A 42 10.26 3.75 -10.44
CA ILE A 42 10.26 5.15 -10.90
C ILE A 42 8.97 5.86 -10.50
N GLN A 43 7.80 5.25 -10.75
CA GLN A 43 6.51 5.83 -10.35
C GLN A 43 6.43 6.09 -8.84
N MET A 44 6.93 5.16 -8.02
CA MET A 44 7.01 5.35 -6.57
C MET A 44 7.98 6.47 -6.18
N LEU A 45 9.15 6.56 -6.81
CA LEU A 45 10.15 7.60 -6.54
C LEU A 45 9.66 9.00 -6.97
N MET A 46 8.81 9.10 -7.96
CA MET A 46 8.14 10.35 -8.35
C MET A 46 7.11 10.83 -7.30
N GLY A 47 6.86 10.07 -6.24
CA GLY A 47 5.92 10.40 -5.17
C GLY A 47 4.47 10.09 -5.50
N ASN A 48 4.20 9.37 -6.58
CA ASN A 48 2.86 8.93 -6.93
C ASN A 48 2.34 7.88 -5.95
N ASN A 49 1.04 7.88 -5.67
CA ASN A 49 0.41 6.71 -5.10
C ASN A 49 0.44 5.60 -6.15
N VAL A 50 0.82 4.39 -5.77
CA VAL A 50 1.01 3.28 -6.71
C VAL A 50 0.21 2.06 -6.26
N PHE A 51 -0.55 1.49 -7.19
CA PHE A 51 -1.06 0.13 -7.08
C PHE A 51 -0.13 -0.82 -7.86
N LEU A 52 0.62 -1.62 -7.12
CA LEU A 52 1.54 -2.62 -7.65
C LEU A 52 0.83 -3.97 -7.73
N SER A 53 0.37 -4.34 -8.91
CA SER A 53 -0.31 -5.59 -9.17
C SER A 53 0.56 -6.59 -9.92
N GLY A 54 0.12 -7.83 -9.95
CA GLY A 54 0.76 -8.93 -10.67
C GLY A 54 0.60 -10.26 -9.95
N PRO A 55 0.78 -11.40 -10.66
CA PRO A 55 0.57 -12.73 -10.11
C PRO A 55 1.51 -13.03 -8.93
N ALA A 56 1.22 -14.12 -8.21
CA ALA A 56 2.10 -14.62 -7.17
C ALA A 56 3.50 -14.90 -7.73
N GLY A 57 4.54 -14.43 -7.04
CA GLY A 57 5.92 -14.61 -7.49
C GLY A 57 6.41 -13.66 -8.58
N SER A 58 5.66 -12.64 -8.98
CA SER A 58 6.10 -11.61 -9.96
C SER A 58 7.15 -10.65 -9.42
N GLY A 59 7.40 -10.66 -8.11
CA GLY A 59 8.43 -9.81 -7.49
C GLY A 59 7.90 -8.53 -6.84
N LYS A 60 6.62 -8.42 -6.54
CA LYS A 60 6.02 -7.26 -5.86
C LYS A 60 6.79 -6.86 -4.59
N SER A 61 7.03 -7.82 -3.70
CA SER A 61 7.77 -7.57 -2.44
C SER A 61 9.23 -7.15 -2.67
N PHE A 62 9.86 -7.65 -3.76
CA PHE A 62 11.20 -7.20 -4.16
C PHE A 62 11.20 -5.73 -4.59
N VAL A 63 10.24 -5.32 -5.41
CA VAL A 63 10.08 -3.93 -5.86
C VAL A 63 9.88 -2.99 -4.67
N ILE A 64 8.98 -3.36 -3.76
CA ILE A 64 8.73 -2.58 -2.53
C ILE A 64 9.99 -2.46 -1.68
N LYS A 65 10.70 -3.57 -1.46
CA LYS A 65 11.95 -3.55 -0.70
C LYS A 65 12.98 -2.63 -1.35
N LYS A 66 13.19 -2.78 -2.67
CA LYS A 66 14.14 -1.95 -3.43
C LYS A 66 13.80 -0.47 -3.33
N TYR A 67 12.53 -0.12 -3.50
CA TYR A 67 12.04 1.24 -3.32
C TYR A 67 12.35 1.78 -1.91
N CYS A 68 12.04 1.02 -0.86
CA CYS A 68 12.34 1.43 0.52
C CYS A 68 13.84 1.66 0.74
N ASP A 69 14.68 0.75 0.23
CA ASP A 69 16.14 0.85 0.37
C ASP A 69 16.67 2.13 -0.30
N ILE A 70 16.19 2.44 -1.52
CA ILE A 70 16.56 3.67 -2.24
C ILE A 70 16.12 4.91 -1.44
N VAL A 71 14.86 4.98 -1.03
CA VAL A 71 14.32 6.13 -0.29
C VAL A 71 15.06 6.36 1.02
N GLN A 72 15.38 5.29 1.76
CA GLN A 72 16.12 5.38 3.01
C GLN A 72 17.58 5.78 2.82
N SER A 73 18.21 5.37 1.72
CA SER A 73 19.58 5.81 1.37
C SER A 73 19.63 7.30 1.04
N LEU A 74 18.61 7.81 0.36
CA LEU A 74 18.49 9.24 0.01
C LEU A 74 18.09 10.12 1.19
N ASN A 75 17.21 9.61 2.05
CA ASN A 75 16.72 10.32 3.23
C ASN A 75 16.51 9.35 4.40
N PRO A 76 17.53 9.14 5.27
CA PRO A 76 17.44 8.24 6.41
C PRO A 76 16.32 8.61 7.42
N ASN A 77 15.84 9.86 7.40
CA ASN A 77 14.83 10.35 8.33
C ASN A 77 13.39 10.16 7.78
N VAL A 78 13.22 9.59 6.59
CA VAL A 78 11.88 9.33 6.05
C VAL A 78 11.15 8.28 6.88
N SER A 79 9.90 8.58 7.22
CA SER A 79 9.07 7.68 8.02
C SER A 79 8.22 6.78 7.11
N ILE A 80 8.71 5.57 6.85
CA ILE A 80 8.03 4.53 6.08
C ILE A 80 7.31 3.59 7.04
N TYR A 81 5.99 3.43 6.86
CA TYR A 81 5.19 2.43 7.57
C TYR A 81 4.78 1.31 6.61
N LYS A 82 5.19 0.10 6.94
CA LYS A 82 4.82 -1.11 6.22
C LYS A 82 3.65 -1.77 6.92
N THR A 83 2.60 -2.06 6.19
CA THR A 83 1.40 -2.72 6.72
C THR A 83 0.93 -3.83 5.80
N SER A 84 0.19 -4.78 6.35
CA SER A 84 -0.48 -5.82 5.58
C SER A 84 -1.84 -6.14 6.19
N THR A 85 -2.68 -6.82 5.43
CA THR A 85 -4.03 -7.24 5.85
C THR A 85 -4.00 -8.42 6.82
N THR A 86 -2.93 -9.23 6.84
CA THR A 86 -2.77 -10.36 7.74
C THR A 86 -1.54 -10.21 8.64
N GLY A 87 -1.56 -10.85 9.83
CA GLY A 87 -0.45 -10.83 10.76
C GLY A 87 0.82 -11.49 10.18
N LEU A 88 0.66 -12.62 9.47
CA LEU A 88 1.79 -13.33 8.87
C LEU A 88 2.46 -12.50 7.78
N SER A 89 1.69 -11.94 6.86
CA SER A 89 2.22 -11.07 5.82
C SER A 89 2.87 -9.80 6.39
N ALA A 90 2.30 -9.24 7.48
CA ALA A 90 2.87 -8.10 8.17
C ALA A 90 4.27 -8.41 8.74
N ILE A 91 4.46 -9.58 9.33
CA ILE A 91 5.78 -10.04 9.81
C ILE A 91 6.76 -10.19 8.64
N ASN A 92 6.33 -10.79 7.53
CA ASN A 92 7.17 -11.04 6.36
C ASN A 92 7.75 -9.76 5.74
N ILE A 93 7.00 -8.65 5.79
CA ILE A 93 7.46 -7.34 5.28
C ILE A 93 8.16 -6.48 6.36
N GLY A 94 8.32 -7.02 7.58
CA GLY A 94 8.87 -6.28 8.71
C GLY A 94 7.99 -5.10 9.14
N GLY A 95 6.68 -5.30 9.14
CA GLY A 95 5.68 -4.28 9.42
C GLY A 95 4.66 -4.68 10.48
N GLN A 96 3.46 -4.13 10.40
CA GLN A 96 2.32 -4.40 11.29
C GLN A 96 1.04 -4.57 10.47
N THR A 97 -0.03 -5.05 11.11
CA THR A 97 -1.33 -5.12 10.43
C THR A 97 -1.91 -3.72 10.19
N ILE A 98 -2.71 -3.58 9.13
CA ILE A 98 -3.40 -2.32 8.81
C ILE A 98 -4.34 -1.90 9.95
N GLN A 99 -4.95 -2.87 10.65
CA GLN A 99 -5.81 -2.64 11.82
C GLN A 99 -5.03 -2.01 12.98
N SER A 100 -3.80 -2.47 13.22
CA SER A 100 -2.91 -1.89 14.24
C SER A 100 -2.41 -0.50 13.85
N PHE A 101 -2.13 -0.27 12.58
CA PHE A 101 -1.69 1.04 12.07
C PHE A 101 -2.80 2.08 12.15
N SER A 102 -3.98 1.75 11.65
CA SER A 102 -5.15 2.64 11.61
C SER A 102 -5.79 2.86 12.96
N GLY A 103 -5.58 1.93 13.91
CA GLY A 103 -6.23 1.95 15.22
C GLY A 103 -7.67 1.48 15.20
N MET A 104 -8.17 0.91 14.08
CA MET A 104 -9.51 0.33 14.04
C MET A 104 -9.63 -0.90 14.92
N GLY A 105 -8.53 -1.58 15.22
CA GLY A 105 -8.52 -2.80 16.04
C GLY A 105 -9.33 -3.92 15.39
N ILE A 106 -10.02 -4.69 16.24
CA ILE A 106 -10.95 -5.75 15.82
C ILE A 106 -12.37 -5.23 15.58
N TYR A 107 -12.61 -3.95 15.87
CA TYR A 107 -13.93 -3.33 15.72
C TYR A 107 -14.22 -3.08 14.25
N LYS A 108 -15.32 -3.64 13.78
CA LYS A 108 -15.78 -3.49 12.40
C LYS A 108 -16.84 -2.38 12.34
N HIS A 109 -16.39 -1.12 12.46
CA HIS A 109 -17.21 0.07 12.41
C HIS A 109 -16.81 0.97 11.24
N THR A 110 -17.73 1.83 10.81
CA THR A 110 -17.36 2.99 10.01
C THR A 110 -16.49 3.92 10.85
N TYR A 111 -15.75 4.84 10.22
CA TYR A 111 -14.94 5.81 10.97
C TYR A 111 -15.82 6.73 11.82
N GLU A 112 -17.00 7.10 11.34
CA GLU A 112 -17.96 7.90 12.08
C GLU A 112 -18.45 7.20 13.35
N ASP A 113 -18.84 5.91 13.25
CA ASP A 113 -19.28 5.13 14.40
C ASP A 113 -18.15 4.88 15.41
N TYR A 114 -16.93 4.69 14.89
CA TYR A 114 -15.74 4.57 15.73
C TYR A 114 -15.52 5.82 16.59
N LEU A 115 -15.74 7.02 16.06
CA LEU A 115 -15.61 8.28 16.82
C LEU A 115 -16.69 8.45 17.88
N LYS A 116 -17.85 7.79 17.75
CA LYS A 116 -18.95 7.81 18.74
C LYS A 116 -18.69 6.88 19.93
N ILE A 117 -17.69 5.98 19.87
CA ILE A 117 -17.38 5.08 21.00
C ILE A 117 -16.92 5.90 22.20
N PRO A 118 -17.61 5.79 23.36
CA PRO A 118 -17.27 6.58 24.54
C PRO A 118 -15.81 6.34 24.97
N GLY A 119 -15.06 7.43 25.15
CA GLY A 119 -13.67 7.37 25.61
C GLY A 119 -12.66 6.86 24.59
N ILE A 120 -13.03 6.67 23.30
CA ILE A 120 -12.13 6.16 22.27
C ILE A 120 -10.84 6.96 22.17
N GLN A 121 -10.87 8.28 22.36
CA GLN A 121 -9.71 9.16 22.32
C GLN A 121 -8.68 8.87 23.42
N TYR A 122 -9.08 8.19 24.49
CA TYR A 122 -8.19 7.77 25.58
C TYR A 122 -7.63 6.36 25.39
N HIS A 123 -8.18 5.60 24.45
CA HIS A 123 -7.77 4.23 24.21
C HIS A 123 -6.34 4.17 23.62
N GLY A 124 -5.54 3.22 24.09
CA GLY A 124 -4.13 3.09 23.69
C GLY A 124 -3.92 2.90 22.18
N LEU A 125 -4.78 2.11 21.53
CA LEU A 125 -4.74 1.92 20.07
C LEU A 125 -5.04 3.23 19.32
N TYR A 126 -6.00 4.03 19.80
CA TYR A 126 -6.30 5.32 19.21
C TYR A 126 -5.10 6.26 19.25
N LYS A 127 -4.49 6.43 20.43
CA LYS A 127 -3.31 7.31 20.62
C LYS A 127 -2.12 6.82 19.81
N GLY A 128 -1.85 5.52 19.82
CA GLY A 128 -0.76 4.91 19.07
C GLY A 128 -0.91 5.10 17.57
N SER A 129 -2.11 4.90 17.02
CA SER A 129 -2.39 5.09 15.60
C SER A 129 -2.32 6.56 15.18
N LEU A 130 -2.81 7.48 16.02
CA LEU A 130 -2.71 8.93 15.80
C LEU A 130 -1.24 9.36 15.60
N PHE A 131 -0.35 8.88 16.48
CA PHE A 131 1.08 9.19 16.38
C PHE A 131 1.70 8.63 15.10
N LYS A 132 1.41 7.36 14.78
CA LYS A 132 1.91 6.70 13.56
C LYS A 132 1.45 7.43 12.30
N ILE A 133 0.15 7.72 12.19
CA ILE A 133 -0.43 8.41 11.03
C ILE A 133 0.16 9.83 10.90
N LYS A 134 0.28 10.58 11.99
CA LYS A 134 0.89 11.92 11.96
C LYS A 134 2.30 11.91 11.38
N ARG A 135 3.11 10.94 11.76
CA ARG A 135 4.52 10.83 11.34
C ARG A 135 4.71 10.20 9.98
N SER A 136 3.78 9.37 9.52
CA SER A 136 3.94 8.64 8.26
C SER A 136 4.09 9.59 7.07
N GLN A 137 5.11 9.35 6.25
CA GLN A 137 5.33 10.01 4.97
C GLN A 137 5.06 9.03 3.82
N ILE A 138 5.32 7.76 4.06
CA ILE A 138 5.04 6.67 3.13
C ILE A 138 4.31 5.57 3.89
N LEU A 139 3.18 5.13 3.35
CA LEU A 139 2.41 3.99 3.83
C LEU A 139 2.38 2.91 2.76
N ILE A 140 2.85 1.72 3.12
CA ILE A 140 2.80 0.54 2.26
C ILE A 140 1.74 -0.40 2.81
N ILE A 141 0.84 -0.87 1.94
CA ILE A 141 -0.21 -1.83 2.27
C ILE A 141 -0.02 -3.04 1.36
N ASP A 142 0.48 -4.14 1.90
CA ASP A 142 0.65 -5.40 1.18
C ASP A 142 -0.60 -6.28 1.32
N GLU A 143 -0.79 -7.21 0.38
CA GLU A 143 -1.94 -8.10 0.27
C GLU A 143 -3.29 -7.34 0.22
N VAL A 144 -3.34 -6.28 -0.60
CA VAL A 144 -4.51 -5.38 -0.68
C VAL A 144 -5.78 -6.08 -1.15
N SER A 145 -5.69 -7.23 -1.82
CA SER A 145 -6.86 -8.02 -2.23
C SER A 145 -7.75 -8.46 -1.06
N MET A 146 -7.16 -8.64 0.12
CA MET A 146 -7.86 -9.01 1.34
C MET A 146 -8.34 -7.79 2.16
N LEU A 147 -8.11 -6.57 1.69
CA LEU A 147 -8.59 -5.35 2.33
C LEU A 147 -10.02 -5.07 1.89
N SER A 148 -10.94 -5.01 2.85
CA SER A 148 -12.34 -4.69 2.53
C SER A 148 -12.53 -3.22 2.14
N ALA A 149 -13.60 -2.96 1.41
CA ALA A 149 -14.04 -1.61 1.07
C ALA A 149 -14.17 -0.72 2.31
N ARG A 150 -14.83 -1.24 3.35
CA ARG A 150 -14.99 -0.54 4.65
C ARG A 150 -13.66 -0.21 5.30
N ASP A 151 -12.71 -1.15 5.33
CA ASP A 151 -11.44 -0.97 6.03
C ASP A 151 -10.55 0.07 5.31
N LEU A 152 -10.58 0.11 3.97
CA LEU A 152 -9.92 1.16 3.21
C LEU A 152 -10.58 2.53 3.45
N GLN A 153 -11.91 2.60 3.40
CA GLN A 153 -12.63 3.84 3.65
C GLN A 153 -12.33 4.38 5.05
N PHE A 154 -12.40 3.52 6.07
CA PHE A 154 -12.02 3.88 7.45
C PHE A 154 -10.60 4.45 7.54
N LEU A 155 -9.63 3.77 6.91
CA LEU A 155 -8.23 4.21 6.90
C LEU A 155 -8.09 5.60 6.28
N VAL A 156 -8.70 5.81 5.12
CA VAL A 156 -8.60 7.07 4.37
C VAL A 156 -9.28 8.21 5.13
N ASP A 157 -10.45 7.98 5.70
CA ASP A 157 -11.17 8.99 6.50
C ASP A 157 -10.37 9.38 7.73
N ARG A 158 -9.77 8.39 8.41
CA ARG A 158 -8.91 8.64 9.55
C ARG A 158 -7.63 9.40 9.16
N ILE A 159 -7.02 9.08 8.04
CA ILE A 159 -5.86 9.83 7.54
C ILE A 159 -6.25 11.27 7.22
N LYS A 160 -7.39 11.48 6.54
CA LYS A 160 -7.92 12.82 6.22
C LYS A 160 -8.16 13.64 7.49
N ASP A 161 -8.77 13.03 8.51
CA ASP A 161 -9.01 13.70 9.78
C ASP A 161 -7.71 14.13 10.48
N ILE A 162 -6.72 13.25 10.54
CA ILE A 162 -5.47 13.49 11.26
C ILE A 162 -4.52 14.42 10.48
N LYS A 163 -4.33 14.18 9.19
CA LYS A 163 -3.39 14.94 8.34
C LYS A 163 -4.03 16.16 7.65
N LYS A 164 -5.36 16.23 7.64
CA LYS A 164 -6.16 17.25 6.94
C LYS A 164 -5.99 17.26 5.41
N ASN A 165 -4.99 16.55 4.88
CA ASN A 165 -4.75 16.41 3.45
C ASN A 165 -3.98 15.12 3.14
N LEU A 166 -4.47 14.34 2.17
CA LEU A 166 -3.83 13.12 1.70
C LEU A 166 -2.50 13.38 0.97
N LYS A 167 -2.29 14.58 0.43
CA LYS A 167 -1.07 14.96 -0.31
C LYS A 167 0.22 14.87 0.51
N TYR A 168 0.12 14.79 1.84
CA TYR A 168 1.28 14.64 2.73
C TYR A 168 1.63 13.20 3.07
N LEU A 169 1.02 12.25 2.39
CA LEU A 169 1.25 10.83 2.57
C LEU A 169 1.21 10.15 1.21
N GLN A 170 2.33 9.54 0.82
CA GLN A 170 2.35 8.62 -0.30
C GLN A 170 1.81 7.27 0.16
N ILE A 171 0.89 6.70 -0.62
CA ILE A 171 0.32 5.38 -0.34
C ILE A 171 0.68 4.43 -1.49
N ILE A 172 1.32 3.32 -1.15
CA ILE A 172 1.66 2.25 -2.08
C ILE A 172 0.89 1.02 -1.64
N VAL A 173 0.07 0.49 -2.52
CA VAL A 173 -0.67 -0.76 -2.27
C VAL A 173 -0.14 -1.86 -3.18
N SER A 174 -0.05 -3.08 -2.64
CA SER A 174 0.46 -4.25 -3.36
C SER A 174 -0.48 -5.42 -3.20
N GLY A 175 -0.75 -6.13 -4.27
CA GLY A 175 -1.58 -7.33 -4.25
C GLY A 175 -2.07 -7.77 -5.61
N ASP A 176 -2.92 -8.78 -5.59
CA ASP A 176 -3.50 -9.38 -6.79
C ASP A 176 -4.97 -9.70 -6.51
N PHE A 177 -5.87 -8.95 -7.11
CA PHE A 177 -7.32 -9.11 -6.91
C PHE A 177 -7.89 -10.39 -7.53
N THR A 178 -7.09 -11.19 -8.21
CA THR A 178 -7.47 -12.55 -8.64
C THR A 178 -7.23 -13.59 -7.53
N GLN A 179 -6.58 -13.18 -6.43
CA GLN A 179 -6.33 -14.02 -5.25
C GLN A 179 -7.47 -13.89 -4.22
N LEU A 180 -7.19 -14.27 -2.97
CA LEU A 180 -8.20 -14.33 -1.92
C LEU A 180 -8.88 -12.98 -1.68
N PRO A 181 -10.22 -12.94 -1.71
CA PRO A 181 -10.99 -11.74 -1.41
C PRO A 181 -11.00 -11.45 0.10
N PRO A 182 -11.52 -10.28 0.50
CA PRO A 182 -11.76 -9.95 1.89
C PRO A 182 -12.71 -10.96 2.54
N ILE A 183 -12.48 -11.26 3.82
CA ILE A 183 -13.39 -12.09 4.60
C ILE A 183 -14.51 -11.19 5.16
N ALA A 184 -15.69 -11.24 4.52
CA ALA A 184 -16.89 -10.60 5.02
C ALA A 184 -17.54 -11.46 6.07
N THR A 185 -17.88 -10.88 7.23
CA THR A 185 -18.74 -11.54 8.21
C THR A 185 -20.21 -11.28 7.88
N LYS A 186 -21.12 -12.14 8.38
CA LYS A 186 -22.57 -11.90 8.24
C LYS A 186 -22.96 -10.49 8.71
N LYS A 187 -22.37 -10.03 9.81
CA LYS A 187 -22.59 -8.68 10.33
C LYS A 187 -22.11 -7.58 9.38
N ASP A 188 -21.02 -7.81 8.62
CA ASP A 188 -20.54 -6.87 7.62
C ASP A 188 -21.56 -6.76 6.47
N LEU A 189 -22.08 -7.92 6.01
CA LEU A 189 -23.10 -7.97 4.97
C LEU A 189 -24.41 -7.31 5.43
N ASP A 190 -24.85 -7.58 6.65
CA ASP A 190 -26.06 -7.01 7.24
C ASP A 190 -25.98 -5.48 7.42
N ASN A 191 -24.81 -4.96 7.81
CA ASN A 191 -24.64 -3.54 8.12
C ASN A 191 -24.25 -2.68 6.90
N TYR A 192 -23.51 -3.23 5.95
CA TYR A 192 -22.89 -2.48 4.86
C TYR A 192 -23.32 -2.94 3.48
N GLY A 193 -24.06 -4.05 3.39
CA GLY A 193 -24.42 -4.68 2.13
C GLY A 193 -23.23 -5.41 1.46
N PRO A 194 -23.51 -6.21 0.43
CA PRO A 194 -22.48 -7.00 -0.26
C PRO A 194 -21.39 -6.13 -0.87
N ASP A 195 -21.73 -4.99 -1.45
CA ASP A 195 -20.79 -4.12 -2.17
C ASP A 195 -19.69 -3.53 -1.27
N LEU A 196 -20.02 -3.19 -0.01
CA LEU A 196 -19.04 -2.67 0.96
C LEU A 196 -18.24 -3.76 1.69
N ALA A 197 -18.71 -5.00 1.64
CA ALA A 197 -17.96 -6.14 2.18
C ALA A 197 -16.90 -6.64 1.20
N GLU A 198 -17.03 -6.27 -0.07
CA GLU A 198 -16.17 -6.70 -1.16
C GLU A 198 -14.89 -5.84 -1.30
N PHE A 199 -14.23 -5.98 -2.43
CA PHE A 199 -12.93 -5.39 -2.73
C PHE A 199 -12.90 -3.87 -2.59
N CYS A 200 -11.79 -3.38 -2.06
CA CYS A 200 -11.59 -1.96 -1.78
C CYS A 200 -11.49 -1.06 -3.02
N TYR A 201 -11.25 -1.60 -4.21
CA TYR A 201 -11.09 -0.81 -5.44
C TYR A 201 -12.38 -0.14 -5.93
N GLY A 202 -13.57 -0.61 -5.52
CA GLY A 202 -14.86 0.00 -5.85
C GLY A 202 -15.26 1.16 -4.94
N THR A 203 -14.37 1.66 -4.09
CA THR A 203 -14.70 2.70 -3.12
C THR A 203 -14.29 4.10 -3.54
N LYS A 204 -15.01 5.10 -3.00
CA LYS A 204 -14.61 6.49 -3.10
C LYS A 204 -13.21 6.74 -2.56
N ALA A 205 -12.82 6.03 -1.51
CA ALA A 205 -11.47 6.09 -0.94
C ALA A 205 -10.40 5.67 -1.96
N TRP A 206 -10.65 4.62 -2.74
CA TRP A 206 -9.74 4.19 -3.79
C TRP A 206 -9.60 5.22 -4.91
N GLU A 207 -10.72 5.78 -5.36
CA GLU A 207 -10.72 6.86 -6.36
C GLU A 207 -9.96 8.09 -5.87
N ASP A 208 -10.20 8.54 -4.63
CA ASP A 208 -9.54 9.70 -4.04
C ASP A 208 -8.02 9.54 -3.91
N LEU A 209 -7.53 8.30 -3.80
CA LEU A 209 -6.11 8.00 -3.75
C LEU A 209 -5.42 8.08 -5.11
N ASN A 210 -6.17 8.04 -6.21
CA ASN A 210 -5.70 8.23 -7.58
C ASN A 210 -4.41 7.47 -7.90
N PHE A 211 -4.47 6.14 -7.80
CA PHE A 211 -3.31 5.28 -7.98
C PHE A 211 -2.80 5.23 -9.42
N SER A 212 -1.49 5.34 -9.61
CA SER A 212 -0.82 4.85 -10.81
C SER A 212 -0.71 3.33 -10.73
N THR A 213 -1.35 2.62 -11.67
CA THR A 213 -1.30 1.16 -11.68
C THR A 213 -0.06 0.65 -12.39
N CYS A 214 0.73 -0.18 -11.72
CA CYS A 214 1.89 -0.87 -12.25
C CYS A 214 1.65 -2.37 -12.19
N TYR A 215 1.68 -3.05 -13.34
CA TYR A 215 1.45 -4.49 -13.44
C TYR A 215 2.75 -5.24 -13.74
N LEU A 216 3.11 -6.18 -12.87
CA LEU A 216 4.27 -7.05 -13.04
C LEU A 216 3.83 -8.36 -13.71
N ASP A 217 4.05 -8.45 -15.00
CA ASP A 217 3.59 -9.55 -15.86
C ASP A 217 4.43 -10.84 -15.76
N LYS A 218 5.66 -10.78 -15.23
CA LYS A 218 6.58 -11.91 -15.26
C LYS A 218 6.75 -12.58 -13.90
N ILE A 219 6.44 -13.89 -13.84
CA ILE A 219 6.69 -14.72 -12.67
C ILE A 219 8.19 -14.98 -12.53
N GLN A 220 8.75 -14.59 -11.38
CA GLN A 220 10.18 -14.68 -11.05
C GLN A 220 10.53 -15.89 -10.21
N ARG A 221 9.57 -16.37 -9.40
CA ARG A 221 9.81 -17.33 -8.29
C ARG A 221 10.09 -18.74 -8.76
N THR A 222 9.72 -19.11 -9.99
CA THR A 222 9.91 -20.47 -10.48
C THR A 222 10.58 -20.50 -11.86
N SER A 223 11.50 -21.45 -12.04
CA SER A 223 12.06 -21.80 -13.35
C SER A 223 11.23 -22.85 -14.09
N ASP A 224 10.26 -23.49 -13.40
CA ASP A 224 9.39 -24.49 -14.00
C ASP A 224 8.38 -23.84 -14.96
N LYS A 225 8.55 -24.12 -16.24
CA LYS A 225 7.70 -23.58 -17.31
C LYS A 225 6.26 -24.09 -17.25
N THR A 226 6.07 -25.31 -16.78
CA THR A 226 4.73 -25.94 -16.66
C THR A 226 3.95 -25.25 -15.55
N LEU A 227 4.58 -25.06 -14.39
CA LEU A 227 3.95 -24.35 -13.27
C LEU A 227 3.64 -22.89 -13.62
N LYS A 228 4.55 -22.21 -14.35
CA LYS A 228 4.27 -20.84 -14.84
C LYS A 228 3.03 -20.79 -15.69
N LYS A 229 2.94 -21.68 -16.70
CA LYS A 229 1.80 -21.75 -17.61
C LYS A 229 0.49 -22.01 -16.85
N LEU A 230 0.50 -22.94 -15.90
CA LEU A 230 -0.66 -23.24 -15.06
C LEU A 230 -1.11 -22.03 -14.22
N LEU A 231 -0.18 -21.31 -13.62
CA LEU A 231 -0.47 -20.11 -12.83
C LEU A 231 -1.04 -18.98 -13.71
N ASP A 232 -0.53 -18.81 -14.93
CA ASP A 232 -1.03 -17.86 -15.90
C ASP A 232 -2.47 -18.20 -16.34
N GLU A 233 -2.74 -19.46 -16.62
CA GLU A 233 -4.09 -19.95 -17.00
C GLU A 233 -5.11 -19.74 -15.86
N ILE A 234 -4.74 -20.02 -14.62
CA ILE A 234 -5.59 -19.79 -13.44
C ILE A 234 -5.86 -18.30 -13.27
N SER A 235 -4.85 -17.45 -13.41
CA SER A 235 -5.00 -16.00 -13.20
C SER A 235 -5.87 -15.33 -14.28
N LEU A 236 -5.91 -15.90 -15.49
CA LEU A 236 -6.75 -15.43 -16.58
C LEU A 236 -8.20 -15.96 -16.53
N GLY A 237 -8.53 -16.75 -15.51
CA GLY A 237 -9.86 -17.36 -15.39
C GLY A 237 -10.11 -18.51 -16.37
N ASN A 238 -9.08 -18.97 -17.08
CA ASN A 238 -9.13 -20.12 -17.96
C ASN A 238 -8.96 -21.44 -17.19
N GLY A 239 -9.46 -21.46 -15.97
CA GLY A 239 -9.41 -22.64 -15.11
C GLY A 239 -10.23 -23.80 -15.68
N VAL A 240 -9.63 -24.96 -15.58
CA VAL A 240 -10.10 -26.31 -15.94
C VAL A 240 -11.49 -26.60 -15.42
#